data_047a35f2d4b7a8c2b43ed5965a758c98
#
_entry.id   047a35f2d4b7a8c2b43ed5965a758c98
#
_cell.length_a   1.000
_cell.length_b   1.000
_cell.length_c   1.000
_cell.angle_alpha   90.00
_cell.angle_beta   90.00
_cell.angle_gamma   90.00
#
_symmetry.space_group_name_H-M   'P 1'
#
loop_
_entity.id
_entity.type
_entity.pdbx_description
1 polymer ?
#
loop_
_entity_poly.entity_id
_entity_poly.type
_entity_poly.pdbx_seq_one_letter_code
_entity_poly.pdbx_strand_id
1 'polypeptide(L)'
;MTVMRTRQAVIQALSDELESDPTVFLMGEDIGSGGPFKATEGLIEKFGEERVIDTPISEMAFLGAGVGAAAMGMRPVVEMMFIEFIGVA
;
A
#
# COMPACT_ATOMS: atom_id res chain seq x y z
N MET A 1 1.51 -10.20 -26.31
CA MET A 1 2.06 -9.24 -25.33
C MET A 1 0.94 -8.34 -24.82
N THR A 2 0.85 -8.20 -23.52
CA THR A 2 -0.16 -7.34 -22.90
C THR A 2 0.40 -5.94 -22.72
N VAL A 3 -0.31 -4.93 -23.24
CA VAL A 3 0.05 -3.53 -23.03
C VAL A 3 -0.80 -3.00 -21.86
N MET A 4 -0.15 -2.44 -20.84
CA MET A 4 -0.86 -1.84 -19.71
C MET A 4 -0.13 -0.57 -19.26
N ARG A 5 -0.88 0.33 -18.63
CA ARG A 5 -0.33 1.54 -18.04
C ARG A 5 0.49 1.19 -16.81
N THR A 6 1.45 2.04 -16.43
CA THR A 6 2.26 1.85 -15.22
C THR A 6 1.38 1.63 -13.98
N ARG A 7 0.29 2.39 -13.86
CA ARG A 7 -0.66 2.24 -12.76
C ARG A 7 -1.24 0.82 -12.70
N GLN A 8 -1.64 0.28 -13.86
CA GLN A 8 -2.19 -1.07 -13.93
C GLN A 8 -1.15 -2.12 -13.57
N ALA A 9 0.10 -1.91 -13.98
CA ALA A 9 1.20 -2.82 -13.62
C ALA A 9 1.46 -2.83 -12.12
N VAL A 10 1.40 -1.67 -11.46
CA VAL A 10 1.56 -1.57 -10.01
C VAL A 10 0.42 -2.29 -9.30
N ILE A 11 -0.83 -2.05 -9.71
CA ILE A 11 -2.00 -2.73 -9.12
C ILE A 11 -1.87 -4.24 -9.29
N GLN A 12 -1.47 -4.71 -10.45
CA GLN A 12 -1.32 -6.14 -10.71
C GLN A 12 -0.22 -6.76 -9.83
N ALA A 13 0.91 -6.09 -9.71
CA ALA A 13 2.01 -6.57 -8.87
C ALA A 13 1.59 -6.63 -7.39
N LEU A 14 0.91 -5.60 -6.88
CA LEU A 14 0.42 -5.58 -5.51
C LEU A 14 -0.62 -6.67 -5.28
N SER A 15 -1.54 -6.85 -6.23
CA SER A 15 -2.55 -7.90 -6.16
C SER A 15 -1.91 -9.29 -6.09
N ASP A 16 -0.91 -9.55 -6.93
CA ASP A 16 -0.21 -10.83 -6.95
C ASP A 16 0.50 -11.11 -5.63
N GLU A 17 1.15 -10.10 -5.04
CA GLU A 17 1.84 -10.26 -3.76
C GLU A 17 0.84 -10.47 -2.60
N LEU A 18 -0.25 -9.71 -2.58
CA LEU A 18 -1.29 -9.88 -1.57
C LEU A 18 -1.93 -11.27 -1.63
N GLU A 19 -2.12 -11.79 -2.84
CA GLU A 19 -2.74 -13.10 -3.05
C GLU A 19 -1.82 -14.24 -2.64
N SER A 20 -0.51 -14.12 -2.91
CA SER A 20 0.45 -15.21 -2.70
C SER A 20 1.06 -15.24 -1.30
N ASP A 21 1.07 -14.11 -0.57
CA ASP A 21 1.73 -14.01 0.73
C ASP A 21 0.83 -13.34 1.77
N PRO A 22 0.34 -14.10 2.78
CA PRO A 22 -0.55 -13.53 3.80
C PRO A 22 0.12 -12.49 4.71
N THR A 23 1.44 -12.37 4.71
CA THR A 23 2.15 -11.36 5.51
C THR A 23 2.25 -10.01 4.81
N VAL A 24 1.93 -9.94 3.51
CA VAL A 24 1.91 -8.69 2.77
C VAL A 24 0.64 -7.90 3.10
N PHE A 25 0.79 -6.62 3.38
CA PHE A 25 -0.34 -5.71 3.55
C PHE A 25 0.03 -4.32 3.06
N LEU A 26 -0.99 -3.54 2.71
CA LEU A 26 -0.82 -2.16 2.25
C LEU A 26 -1.27 -1.19 3.34
N MET A 27 -0.58 -0.07 3.43
CA MET A 27 -0.90 0.98 4.40
C MET A 27 -0.56 2.34 3.80
N GLY A 28 -1.45 3.29 3.95
CA GLY A 28 -1.23 4.64 3.45
C GLY A 28 -2.49 5.49 3.51
N GLU A 29 -2.37 6.75 3.13
CA GLU A 29 -3.48 7.69 3.13
C GLU A 29 -4.40 7.44 1.95
N ASP A 30 -5.70 7.29 2.22
CA ASP A 30 -6.76 7.16 1.21
C ASP A 30 -6.56 6.01 0.21
N ILE A 31 -5.78 4.98 0.57
CA ILE A 31 -5.54 3.86 -0.35
C ILE A 31 -6.77 2.98 -0.54
N GLY A 32 -7.73 3.01 0.39
CA GLY A 32 -8.98 2.26 0.27
C GLY A 32 -9.82 2.71 -0.91
N SER A 33 -9.78 3.99 -1.26
CA SER A 33 -10.47 4.53 -2.44
C SER A 33 -9.60 4.47 -3.71
N GLY A 34 -8.45 3.81 -3.65
CA GLY A 34 -7.54 3.67 -4.79
C GLY A 34 -6.30 4.54 -4.70
N GLY A 35 -6.23 5.43 -3.69
CA GLY A 35 -5.17 6.41 -3.53
C GLY A 35 -5.33 7.60 -4.46
N PRO A 36 -4.59 8.69 -4.21
CA PRO A 36 -4.71 9.91 -5.01
C PRO A 36 -4.28 9.69 -6.46
N PHE A 37 -3.41 8.73 -6.73
CA PHE A 37 -2.93 8.41 -8.08
C PHE A 37 -3.53 7.10 -8.61
N LYS A 38 -4.52 6.54 -7.93
CA LYS A 38 -5.23 5.31 -8.31
C LYS A 38 -4.34 4.07 -8.43
N ALA A 39 -3.20 4.07 -7.73
CA ALA A 39 -2.25 2.96 -7.79
C ALA A 39 -2.69 1.72 -6.98
N THR A 40 -3.72 1.87 -6.14
CA THR A 40 -4.26 0.77 -5.31
C THR A 40 -5.75 0.53 -5.58
N GLU A 41 -6.28 1.05 -6.70
CA GLU A 41 -7.70 0.96 -7.02
C GLU A 41 -8.19 -0.49 -7.05
N GLY A 42 -9.28 -0.76 -6.35
CA GLY A 42 -9.92 -2.07 -6.31
C GLY A 42 -9.32 -3.06 -5.32
N LEU A 43 -8.20 -2.75 -4.69
CA LEU A 43 -7.53 -3.73 -3.82
C LEU A 43 -8.26 -3.95 -2.49
N ILE A 44 -8.89 -2.92 -1.92
CA ILE A 44 -9.61 -3.09 -0.65
C ILE A 44 -10.85 -3.98 -0.83
N GLU A 45 -11.52 -3.88 -1.97
CA GLU A 45 -12.67 -4.72 -2.29
C GLU A 45 -12.27 -6.19 -2.44
N LYS A 46 -11.07 -6.44 -2.94
CA LYS A 46 -10.58 -7.80 -3.17
C LYS A 46 -9.95 -8.42 -1.91
N PHE A 47 -9.21 -7.64 -1.11
CA PHE A 47 -8.42 -8.18 0.00
C PHE A 47 -8.88 -7.76 1.39
N GLY A 48 -9.77 -6.77 1.51
CA GLY A 48 -10.37 -6.36 2.77
C GLY A 48 -9.57 -5.31 3.53
N GLU A 49 -10.24 -4.71 4.53
CA GLU A 49 -9.71 -3.60 5.33
C GLU A 49 -8.55 -4.01 6.25
N GLU A 50 -8.41 -5.28 6.56
CA GLU A 50 -7.31 -5.76 7.40
C GLU A 50 -6.00 -5.82 6.65
N ARG A 51 -6.04 -5.87 5.35
CA ARG A 51 -4.86 -5.98 4.49
C ARG A 51 -4.61 -4.76 3.62
N VAL A 52 -5.61 -3.91 3.44
CA VAL A 52 -5.50 -2.62 2.75
C VAL A 52 -5.99 -1.56 3.72
N ILE A 53 -5.06 -0.93 4.42
CA ILE A 53 -5.34 -0.11 5.59
C ILE A 53 -5.20 1.37 5.27
N ASP A 54 -6.32 2.12 5.39
CA ASP A 54 -6.28 3.57 5.32
C ASP A 54 -5.73 4.13 6.62
N THR A 55 -4.78 5.06 6.51
CA THR A 55 -4.20 5.72 7.67
C THR A 55 -4.61 7.20 7.73
N PRO A 56 -4.58 7.80 8.93
CA PRO A 56 -4.63 9.27 9.03
C PRO A 56 -3.43 9.90 8.34
N ILE A 57 -3.52 11.19 8.06
CA ILE A 57 -2.41 11.96 7.49
C ILE A 57 -1.34 12.13 8.57
N SER A 58 -0.35 11.23 8.58
CA SER A 58 0.78 11.28 9.50
C SER A 58 1.87 10.34 8.98
N GLU A 59 2.72 10.83 8.09
CA GLU A 59 3.75 10.03 7.40
C GLU A 59 4.74 9.42 8.41
N MET A 60 5.11 10.16 9.45
CA MET A 60 6.00 9.65 10.49
C MET A 60 5.38 8.45 11.20
N ALA A 61 4.10 8.53 11.54
CA ALA A 61 3.43 7.47 12.29
C ALA A 61 3.23 6.21 11.44
N PHE A 62 2.69 6.33 10.22
CA PHE A 62 2.39 5.11 9.47
C PHE A 62 3.65 4.48 8.85
N LEU A 63 4.66 5.27 8.49
CA LEU A 63 5.92 4.69 8.03
C LEU A 63 6.62 3.97 9.19
N GLY A 64 6.63 4.58 10.39
CA GLY A 64 7.15 3.96 11.59
C GLY A 64 6.43 2.67 11.94
N ALA A 65 5.11 2.65 11.82
CA ALA A 65 4.31 1.44 12.02
C ALA A 65 4.70 0.35 11.03
N GLY A 66 4.96 0.72 9.77
CA GLY A 66 5.44 -0.22 8.75
C GLY A 66 6.77 -0.85 9.12
N VAL A 67 7.72 -0.04 9.59
CA VAL A 67 9.02 -0.54 10.04
C VAL A 67 8.84 -1.52 11.20
N GLY A 68 8.00 -1.19 12.20
CA GLY A 68 7.71 -2.08 13.31
C GLY A 68 7.09 -3.40 12.88
N ALA A 69 6.12 -3.34 11.98
CA ALA A 69 5.47 -4.55 11.45
C ALA A 69 6.48 -5.43 10.71
N ALA A 70 7.37 -4.83 9.93
CA ALA A 70 8.42 -5.57 9.21
C ALA A 70 9.37 -6.28 10.19
N ALA A 71 9.71 -5.61 11.29
CA ALA A 71 10.55 -6.21 12.32
C ALA A 71 9.89 -7.42 12.99
N MET A 72 8.55 -7.48 12.98
CA MET A 72 7.78 -8.59 13.54
C MET A 72 7.44 -9.67 12.52
N GLY A 73 8.01 -9.61 11.33
CA GLY A 73 7.85 -10.65 10.31
C GLY A 73 6.79 -10.37 9.25
N MET A 74 6.11 -9.23 9.30
CA MET A 74 5.18 -8.82 8.26
C MET A 74 5.92 -8.22 7.06
N ARG A 75 5.23 -8.10 5.93
CA ARG A 75 5.79 -7.50 4.73
C ARG A 75 4.90 -6.33 4.30
N PRO A 76 5.10 -5.15 4.89
CA PRO A 76 4.27 -3.99 4.60
C PRO A 76 4.69 -3.31 3.30
N VAL A 77 3.70 -2.81 2.57
CA VAL A 77 3.90 -1.85 1.49
C VAL A 77 3.27 -0.55 1.96
N VAL A 78 4.10 0.45 2.18
CA VAL A 78 3.64 1.76 2.68
C VAL A 78 3.59 2.74 1.53
N GLU A 79 2.39 3.24 1.23
CA GLU A 79 2.19 4.21 0.17
C GLU A 79 2.43 5.62 0.72
N MET A 80 3.40 6.31 0.15
CA MET A 80 3.70 7.69 0.48
C MET A 80 3.25 8.57 -0.69
N MET A 81 2.27 9.44 -0.44
CA MET A 81 1.62 10.22 -1.48
C MET A 81 2.62 11.06 -2.31
N PHE A 82 3.54 11.74 -1.64
CA PHE A 82 4.57 12.55 -2.28
C PHE A 82 5.92 12.22 -1.66
N ILE A 83 6.94 12.05 -2.51
CA ILE A 83 8.29 11.68 -2.07
C ILE A 83 8.89 12.71 -1.10
N GLU A 84 8.51 13.97 -1.21
CA GLU A 84 8.97 15.04 -0.32
C GLU A 84 8.61 14.78 1.14
N PHE A 85 7.55 14.02 1.40
CA PHE A 85 7.11 13.72 2.76
C PHE A 85 8.00 12.69 3.47
N ILE A 86 8.87 12.02 2.75
CA ILE A 86 9.83 11.08 3.35
C ILE A 86 10.74 11.79 4.36
N GLY A 87 11.08 13.04 4.10
CA GLY A 87 11.90 13.82 5.02
C GLY A 87 11.21 14.09 6.36
N VAL A 88 9.88 14.06 6.41
CA VAL A 88 9.12 14.18 7.65
C VAL A 88 9.04 12.84 8.37
N ALA A 89 8.96 11.77 7.61
CA ALA A 89 8.86 10.42 8.13
C ALA A 89 10.21 9.91 8.64
#